data_d51618ca18ea436b2d66135a8a26be7c
#
_entry.id   d51618ca18ea436b2d66135a8a26be7c
#
_cell.length_a   1.000
_cell.length_b   1.000
_cell.length_c   1.000
_cell.angle_alpha   90.00
_cell.angle_beta   90.00
_cell.angle_gamma   90.00
#
_symmetry.space_group_name_H-M   'P 1'
#
loop_
_entity.id
_entity.type
_entity.pdbx_description
1 polymer ?
#
loop_
_entity_poly.entity_id
_entity_poly.type
_entity_poly.pdbx_seq_one_letter_code
_entity_poly.pdbx_strand_id
1 'polypeptide(L)'
;GRTITRDIALNIVNPLPKDAIMFINGDNYTFPLWYIQETEGVRTDIRTVNLAYIAQPWYIAQLAMPTDGGKPVKLSIPAEKLNAVAMQAYNTVDIGSGTADARDALHRLFREKPTPGKRLCIAADSLRFAIPGAADSVTVDLRSVAGGRSSLRLKKLMILDIIANNAGIRPVCWIAALGDDDKAGLAAYTHREGLSRILGITDEYTSASRTADIIINRFNDCGVSSAHYVDVPGRMQVNVIRHLMASTALHLLDRDS
;
A
#
# COMPACT_ATOMS: atom_id res chain seq x y z
N GLY A 1 -24.06 0.84 16.73
CA GLY A 1 -23.04 0.26 15.90
C GLY A 1 -23.13 0.46 14.39
N ARG A 2 -24.11 1.20 13.82
CA ARG A 2 -24.23 1.35 12.35
C ARG A 2 -23.13 2.22 11.71
N THR A 3 -22.42 3.04 12.50
CA THR A 3 -21.42 3.99 11.99
C THR A 3 -19.98 3.53 12.19
N ILE A 4 -19.71 2.52 13.03
CA ILE A 4 -18.34 2.11 13.41
C ILE A 4 -17.44 1.91 12.19
N THR A 5 -17.86 1.12 11.23
CA THR A 5 -17.07 0.77 10.05
C THR A 5 -16.81 2.00 9.17
N ARG A 6 -17.81 2.87 9.00
CA ARG A 6 -17.68 4.15 8.30
C ARG A 6 -16.69 5.07 9.00
N ASP A 7 -16.84 5.21 10.31
CA ASP A 7 -16.02 6.13 11.12
C ASP A 7 -14.55 5.65 11.16
N ILE A 8 -14.32 4.34 11.18
CA ILE A 8 -12.98 3.78 11.04
C ILE A 8 -12.40 4.08 9.66
N ALA A 9 -13.19 3.97 8.59
CA ALA A 9 -12.73 4.37 7.27
C ALA A 9 -12.32 5.85 7.23
N LEU A 10 -13.08 6.74 7.87
CA LEU A 10 -12.73 8.15 8.05
C LEU A 10 -11.43 8.34 8.86
N ASN A 11 -11.28 7.61 9.97
CA ASN A 11 -10.07 7.64 10.79
C ASN A 11 -8.82 7.13 10.03
N ILE A 12 -9.01 6.29 9.02
CA ILE A 12 -7.93 5.84 8.14
C ILE A 12 -7.54 6.92 7.13
N VAL A 13 -8.52 7.49 6.39
CA VAL A 13 -8.18 8.35 5.23
C VAL A 13 -7.98 9.82 5.59
N ASN A 14 -8.68 10.36 6.59
CA ASN A 14 -8.60 11.78 6.92
C ASN A 14 -7.18 12.25 7.30
N PRO A 15 -6.38 11.47 8.05
CA PRO A 15 -5.03 11.86 8.38
C PRO A 15 -4.04 11.78 7.22
N LEU A 16 -4.36 11.01 6.17
CA LEU A 16 -3.41 10.75 5.08
C LEU A 16 -3.03 12.02 4.32
N PRO A 17 -1.80 12.13 3.84
CA PRO A 17 -1.38 13.20 2.94
C PRO A 17 -2.23 13.24 1.68
N LYS A 18 -2.30 14.42 1.06
CA LYS A 18 -3.06 14.62 -0.18
C LYS A 18 -2.51 13.76 -1.32
N ASP A 19 -3.42 13.29 -2.18
CA ASP A 19 -3.12 12.49 -3.37
C ASP A 19 -2.44 11.13 -3.06
N ALA A 20 -2.54 10.61 -1.86
CA ALA A 20 -1.89 9.34 -1.49
C ALA A 20 -2.38 8.16 -2.32
N ILE A 21 -1.47 7.20 -2.57
CA ILE A 21 -1.80 5.85 -3.03
C ILE A 21 -1.83 4.95 -1.81
N MET A 22 -2.95 4.30 -1.55
CA MET A 22 -3.16 3.49 -0.36
C MET A 22 -3.44 2.04 -0.72
N PHE A 23 -2.52 1.14 -0.38
CA PHE A 23 -2.73 -0.30 -0.48
C PHE A 23 -3.66 -0.79 0.62
N ILE A 24 -4.70 -1.51 0.21
CA ILE A 24 -5.72 -2.09 1.08
C ILE A 24 -5.94 -3.57 0.76
N ASN A 25 -6.48 -4.32 1.70
CA ASN A 25 -6.95 -5.68 1.48
C ASN A 25 -8.01 -6.06 2.52
N GLY A 26 -8.90 -6.97 2.15
CA GLY A 26 -9.98 -7.47 3.01
C GLY A 26 -11.23 -6.59 2.98
N ASP A 27 -12.37 -7.25 3.03
CA ASP A 27 -13.69 -6.63 2.84
C ASP A 27 -14.03 -5.59 3.91
N ASN A 28 -13.57 -5.82 5.14
CA ASN A 28 -13.80 -4.92 6.28
C ASN A 28 -13.18 -3.53 6.13
N TYR A 29 -12.22 -3.38 5.20
CA TYR A 29 -11.59 -2.11 4.87
C TYR A 29 -11.98 -1.63 3.48
N THR A 30 -12.05 -2.53 2.50
CA THR A 30 -12.31 -2.19 1.11
C THR A 30 -13.68 -1.52 0.94
N PHE A 31 -14.74 -2.18 1.38
CA PHE A 31 -16.10 -1.65 1.16
C PHE A 31 -16.39 -0.35 1.91
N PRO A 32 -15.99 -0.18 3.18
CA PRO A 32 -16.18 1.09 3.86
C PRO A 32 -15.41 2.24 3.23
N LEU A 33 -14.17 2.00 2.77
CA LEU A 33 -13.37 3.02 2.10
C LEU A 33 -14.00 3.42 0.77
N TRP A 34 -14.42 2.45 -0.05
CA TRP A 34 -15.13 2.75 -1.29
C TRP A 34 -16.46 3.46 -1.03
N TYR A 35 -17.23 3.05 -0.01
CA TYR A 35 -18.47 3.72 0.34
C TYR A 35 -18.27 5.21 0.64
N ILE A 36 -17.32 5.59 1.49
CA ILE A 36 -17.10 7.00 1.82
C ILE A 36 -16.56 7.79 0.62
N GLN A 37 -15.76 7.18 -0.26
CA GLN A 37 -15.23 7.81 -1.46
C GLN A 37 -16.32 7.98 -2.54
N GLU A 38 -17.01 6.91 -2.90
CA GLU A 38 -17.95 6.90 -4.04
C GLU A 38 -19.31 7.50 -3.68
N THR A 39 -19.75 7.36 -2.41
CA THR A 39 -21.10 7.80 -2.00
C THR A 39 -21.09 9.14 -1.25
N GLU A 40 -20.08 9.37 -0.43
CA GLU A 40 -20.00 10.57 0.39
C GLU A 40 -19.01 11.61 -0.17
N GLY A 41 -18.24 11.29 -1.21
CA GLY A 41 -17.25 12.19 -1.82
C GLY A 41 -16.06 12.51 -0.90
N VAL A 42 -15.80 11.67 0.11
CA VAL A 42 -14.75 11.92 1.10
C VAL A 42 -13.41 11.42 0.60
N ARG A 43 -12.40 12.31 0.59
CA ARG A 43 -11.01 12.00 0.23
C ARG A 43 -10.90 11.23 -1.09
N THR A 44 -11.64 11.65 -2.10
CA THR A 44 -11.58 11.11 -3.48
C THR A 44 -10.21 11.33 -4.13
N ASP A 45 -9.38 12.22 -3.58
CA ASP A 45 -7.98 12.41 -3.96
C ASP A 45 -7.11 11.18 -3.69
N ILE A 46 -7.48 10.31 -2.73
CA ILE A 46 -6.72 9.11 -2.37
C ILE A 46 -7.08 7.97 -3.32
N ARG A 47 -6.06 7.36 -3.93
CA ARG A 47 -6.24 6.16 -4.77
C ARG A 47 -6.08 4.90 -3.94
N THR A 48 -7.18 4.24 -3.63
CA THR A 48 -7.15 2.93 -2.99
C THR A 48 -6.72 1.85 -3.99
N VAL A 49 -5.75 1.03 -3.60
CA VAL A 49 -5.23 -0.10 -4.39
C VAL A 49 -5.50 -1.39 -3.64
N ASN A 50 -6.52 -2.12 -4.09
CA ASN A 50 -6.90 -3.38 -3.46
C ASN A 50 -5.99 -4.53 -3.92
N LEU A 51 -5.27 -5.13 -2.96
CA LEU A 51 -4.31 -6.21 -3.22
C LEU A 51 -4.95 -7.53 -3.66
N ALA A 52 -6.26 -7.72 -3.46
CA ALA A 52 -6.98 -8.88 -3.98
C ALA A 52 -7.18 -8.79 -5.50
N TYR A 53 -7.29 -7.58 -6.04
CA TYR A 53 -7.57 -7.34 -7.46
C TYR A 53 -6.36 -6.85 -8.25
N ILE A 54 -5.23 -6.53 -7.59
CA ILE A 54 -4.05 -5.90 -8.21
C ILE A 54 -3.42 -6.72 -9.36
N ALA A 55 -3.72 -8.02 -9.45
CA ALA A 55 -3.28 -8.89 -10.54
C ALA A 55 -4.33 -9.05 -11.67
N GLN A 56 -5.49 -8.37 -11.57
CA GLN A 56 -6.56 -8.46 -12.56
C GLN A 56 -6.37 -7.38 -13.63
N PRO A 57 -6.37 -7.73 -14.93
CA PRO A 57 -6.14 -6.77 -16.01
C PRO A 57 -7.08 -5.57 -16.00
N TRP A 58 -8.38 -5.84 -15.78
CA TRP A 58 -9.40 -4.78 -15.71
C TRP A 58 -9.15 -3.79 -14.57
N TYR A 59 -8.69 -4.29 -13.42
CA TYR A 59 -8.42 -3.46 -12.25
C TYR A 59 -7.16 -2.61 -12.43
N ILE A 60 -6.11 -3.20 -13.01
CA ILE A 60 -4.88 -2.47 -13.36
C ILE A 60 -5.20 -1.36 -14.37
N ALA A 61 -6.04 -1.62 -15.37
CA ALA A 61 -6.49 -0.61 -16.33
C ALA A 61 -7.26 0.53 -15.63
N GLN A 62 -8.14 0.20 -14.69
CA GLN A 62 -8.86 1.19 -13.88
C GLN A 62 -7.92 2.06 -13.03
N LEU A 63 -6.86 1.48 -12.44
CA LEU A 63 -5.88 2.24 -11.68
C LEU A 63 -5.13 3.26 -12.54
N ALA A 64 -4.88 2.95 -13.80
CA ALA A 64 -4.21 3.83 -14.75
C ALA A 64 -5.09 4.99 -15.27
N MET A 65 -6.39 4.98 -14.95
CA MET A 65 -7.32 6.04 -15.31
C MET A 65 -7.55 7.03 -14.17
N PRO A 66 -7.87 8.30 -14.46
CA PRO A 66 -8.32 9.24 -13.44
C PRO A 66 -9.69 8.81 -12.91
N THR A 67 -9.98 9.20 -11.67
CA THR A 67 -11.32 9.13 -11.08
C THR A 67 -11.77 10.53 -10.69
N ASP A 68 -12.99 10.68 -10.22
CA ASP A 68 -13.45 11.95 -9.70
C ASP A 68 -12.61 12.37 -8.48
N GLY A 69 -11.79 13.41 -8.66
CA GLY A 69 -10.82 13.88 -7.66
C GLY A 69 -9.50 13.10 -7.56
N GLY A 70 -9.42 11.86 -8.07
CA GLY A 70 -8.25 11.00 -7.91
C GLY A 70 -7.36 10.94 -9.16
N LYS A 71 -6.05 11.16 -8.98
CA LYS A 71 -5.05 11.07 -10.04
C LYS A 71 -4.79 9.62 -10.47
N PRO A 72 -4.48 9.35 -11.75
CA PRO A 72 -4.05 8.03 -12.22
C PRO A 72 -2.86 7.51 -11.41
N VAL A 73 -2.81 6.20 -11.20
CA VAL A 73 -1.61 5.52 -10.73
C VAL A 73 -0.66 5.34 -11.91
N LYS A 74 0.59 5.81 -11.79
CA LYS A 74 1.60 5.60 -12.82
C LYS A 74 2.06 4.16 -12.81
N LEU A 75 2.07 3.53 -13.99
CA LEU A 75 2.45 2.14 -14.19
C LEU A 75 3.42 2.03 -15.36
N SER A 76 4.32 1.03 -15.30
CA SER A 76 5.22 0.71 -16.42
C SER A 76 4.56 -0.12 -17.50
N ILE A 77 3.50 -0.86 -17.17
CA ILE A 77 2.80 -1.72 -18.11
C ILE A 77 2.03 -0.89 -19.15
N PRO A 78 2.25 -1.11 -20.45
CA PRO A 78 1.53 -0.41 -21.51
C PRO A 78 0.05 -0.79 -21.56
N ALA A 79 -0.81 0.19 -21.89
CA ALA A 79 -2.26 0.00 -21.91
C ALA A 79 -2.72 -1.15 -22.84
N GLU A 80 -2.07 -1.34 -23.99
CA GLU A 80 -2.36 -2.40 -24.94
C GLU A 80 -2.10 -3.81 -24.40
N LYS A 81 -1.33 -3.93 -23.33
CA LYS A 81 -1.05 -5.20 -22.64
C LYS A 81 -2.03 -5.49 -21.49
N LEU A 82 -2.92 -4.57 -21.17
CA LEU A 82 -3.90 -4.72 -20.08
C LEU A 82 -5.11 -5.55 -20.53
N ASN A 83 -4.84 -6.77 -20.96
CA ASN A 83 -5.87 -7.76 -21.33
C ASN A 83 -5.48 -9.14 -20.77
N ALA A 84 -6.47 -10.03 -20.65
CA ALA A 84 -6.27 -11.32 -19.99
C ALA A 84 -5.19 -12.19 -20.66
N VAL A 85 -5.09 -12.16 -21.99
CA VAL A 85 -4.14 -12.98 -22.75
C VAL A 85 -2.71 -12.48 -22.55
N ALA A 86 -2.48 -11.16 -22.75
CA ALA A 86 -1.15 -10.57 -22.60
C ALA A 86 -0.64 -10.66 -21.16
N MET A 87 -1.54 -10.50 -20.18
CA MET A 87 -1.19 -10.54 -18.75
C MET A 87 -0.79 -11.93 -18.27
N GLN A 88 -1.17 -13.01 -18.95
CA GLN A 88 -0.74 -14.38 -18.59
C GLN A 88 0.78 -14.54 -18.56
N ALA A 89 1.50 -13.85 -19.45
CA ALA A 89 2.95 -13.89 -19.50
C ALA A 89 3.63 -13.35 -18.22
N TYR A 90 2.94 -12.51 -17.47
CA TYR A 90 3.45 -11.89 -16.25
C TYR A 90 2.99 -12.60 -14.96
N ASN A 91 2.14 -13.64 -15.06
CA ASN A 91 1.67 -14.38 -13.88
C ASN A 91 2.81 -14.93 -13.04
N THR A 92 3.90 -15.32 -13.69
CA THR A 92 5.14 -15.76 -13.04
C THR A 92 6.31 -15.31 -13.89
N VAL A 93 7.19 -14.50 -13.32
CA VAL A 93 8.38 -13.92 -13.97
C VAL A 93 9.61 -14.41 -13.22
N ASP A 94 10.57 -14.95 -13.94
CA ASP A 94 11.82 -15.46 -13.36
C ASP A 94 12.70 -14.30 -12.87
N ILE A 95 13.49 -14.55 -11.83
CA ILE A 95 14.43 -13.60 -11.24
C ILE A 95 15.81 -13.89 -11.82
N GLY A 96 16.43 -12.88 -12.44
CA GLY A 96 17.76 -12.93 -13.00
C GLY A 96 18.87 -12.75 -11.97
N SER A 97 19.84 -11.92 -12.29
CA SER A 97 20.97 -11.61 -11.42
C SER A 97 21.40 -10.15 -11.57
N GLY A 98 22.06 -9.63 -10.52
CA GLY A 98 22.57 -8.27 -10.46
C GLY A 98 21.57 -7.26 -9.93
N THR A 99 22.04 -6.02 -9.80
CA THR A 99 21.25 -4.91 -9.24
C THR A 99 20.85 -3.92 -10.32
N ALA A 100 19.58 -3.53 -10.34
CA ALA A 100 19.07 -2.55 -11.29
C ALA A 100 18.22 -1.47 -10.61
N ASP A 101 18.03 -0.32 -11.28
CA ASP A 101 17.00 0.62 -10.92
C ASP A 101 15.62 -0.03 -11.07
N ALA A 102 14.75 0.14 -10.07
CA ALA A 102 13.46 -0.56 -10.04
C ALA A 102 12.54 -0.13 -11.18
N ARG A 103 12.46 1.18 -11.46
CA ARG A 103 11.62 1.71 -12.54
C ARG A 103 12.11 1.21 -13.90
N ASP A 104 13.41 1.27 -14.14
CA ASP A 104 13.99 0.86 -15.41
C ASP A 104 13.85 -0.65 -15.66
N ALA A 105 14.06 -1.46 -14.62
CA ALA A 105 13.93 -2.91 -14.74
C ALA A 105 12.47 -3.33 -15.02
N LEU A 106 11.52 -2.77 -14.29
CA LEU A 106 10.10 -3.07 -14.46
C LEU A 106 9.56 -2.52 -15.79
N HIS A 107 9.98 -1.33 -16.18
CA HIS A 107 9.64 -0.75 -17.47
C HIS A 107 10.13 -1.61 -18.65
N ARG A 108 11.36 -2.12 -18.59
CA ARG A 108 11.88 -3.06 -19.60
C ARG A 108 11.08 -4.36 -19.60
N LEU A 109 10.85 -4.97 -18.43
CA LEU A 109 10.09 -6.20 -18.28
C LEU A 109 8.70 -6.09 -18.91
N PHE A 110 7.94 -5.05 -18.57
CA PHE A 110 6.57 -4.89 -19.07
C PHE A 110 6.48 -4.52 -20.55
N ARG A 111 7.57 -4.10 -21.17
CA ARG A 111 7.66 -3.85 -22.62
C ARG A 111 8.23 -5.03 -23.43
N GLU A 112 8.84 -5.98 -22.75
CA GLU A 112 9.39 -7.17 -23.42
C GLU A 112 8.26 -7.96 -24.11
N LYS A 113 8.55 -8.48 -25.30
CA LYS A 113 7.62 -9.37 -26.04
C LYS A 113 7.80 -10.79 -25.53
N PRO A 114 6.72 -11.42 -25.03
CA PRO A 114 6.79 -12.82 -24.63
C PRO A 114 7.19 -13.72 -25.79
N THR A 115 8.11 -14.63 -25.54
CA THR A 115 8.51 -15.66 -26.52
C THR A 115 7.79 -16.96 -26.18
N PRO A 116 7.14 -17.64 -27.13
CA PRO A 116 6.49 -18.92 -26.88
C PRO A 116 7.44 -19.92 -26.20
N GLY A 117 6.97 -20.57 -25.13
CA GLY A 117 7.75 -21.56 -24.37
C GLY A 117 8.82 -20.99 -23.44
N LYS A 118 9.01 -19.67 -23.38
CA LYS A 118 9.94 -19.01 -22.44
C LYS A 118 9.18 -18.13 -21.46
N ARG A 119 9.60 -18.17 -20.19
CA ARG A 119 9.13 -17.21 -19.20
C ARG A 119 9.85 -15.88 -19.38
N LEU A 120 9.16 -14.80 -19.07
CA LEU A 120 9.79 -13.50 -18.91
C LEU A 120 10.74 -13.54 -17.70
N CYS A 121 11.80 -12.76 -17.76
CA CYS A 121 12.79 -12.67 -16.71
C CYS A 121 13.06 -11.20 -16.40
N ILE A 122 12.92 -10.81 -15.14
CA ILE A 122 13.45 -9.53 -14.68
C ILE A 122 14.98 -9.66 -14.58
N ALA A 123 15.71 -8.83 -15.33
CA ALA A 123 17.16 -8.93 -15.45
C ALA A 123 17.90 -8.37 -14.20
N ALA A 124 17.46 -8.77 -13.02
CA ALA A 124 18.03 -8.40 -11.73
C ALA A 124 17.54 -9.38 -10.65
N ASP A 125 18.31 -9.57 -9.58
CA ASP A 125 17.86 -10.19 -8.33
C ASP A 125 17.65 -9.15 -7.23
N SER A 126 18.10 -7.91 -7.45
CA SER A 126 17.98 -6.81 -6.52
C SER A 126 17.53 -5.53 -7.24
N LEU A 127 16.57 -4.82 -6.67
CA LEU A 127 16.04 -3.56 -7.20
C LEU A 127 16.32 -2.40 -6.26
N ARG A 128 16.81 -1.29 -6.82
CA ARG A 128 16.98 -0.03 -6.09
C ARG A 128 15.76 0.87 -6.22
N PHE A 129 15.32 1.40 -5.08
CA PHE A 129 14.20 2.33 -4.97
C PHE A 129 14.66 3.65 -4.36
N ALA A 130 14.22 4.76 -4.92
CA ALA A 130 14.28 6.06 -4.25
C ALA A 130 13.13 6.14 -3.24
N ILE A 131 13.46 6.26 -1.95
CA ILE A 131 12.48 6.30 -0.86
C ILE A 131 12.50 7.69 -0.20
N PRO A 132 11.34 8.31 0.05
CA PRO A 132 11.29 9.60 0.75
C PRO A 132 12.01 9.56 2.09
N GLY A 133 12.86 10.54 2.36
CA GLY A 133 13.63 10.64 3.60
C GLY A 133 14.87 9.75 3.68
N ALA A 134 15.13 8.89 2.69
CA ALA A 134 16.38 8.16 2.59
C ALA A 134 17.48 9.03 1.96
N ALA A 135 18.70 8.98 2.49
CA ALA A 135 19.86 9.69 1.93
C ALA A 135 20.25 9.08 0.57
N ASP A 136 20.18 7.75 0.47
CA ASP A 136 20.50 6.98 -0.72
C ASP A 136 19.32 6.08 -1.14
N SER A 137 19.43 5.50 -2.34
CA SER A 137 18.48 4.49 -2.79
C SER A 137 18.55 3.24 -1.91
N VAL A 138 17.41 2.65 -1.60
CA VAL A 138 17.33 1.39 -0.85
C VAL A 138 17.25 0.20 -1.81
N THR A 139 17.91 -0.90 -1.44
CA THR A 139 17.94 -2.12 -2.25
C THR A 139 16.99 -3.16 -1.69
N VAL A 140 16.15 -3.73 -2.55
CA VAL A 140 15.20 -4.79 -2.25
C VAL A 140 15.63 -6.06 -2.95
N ASP A 141 15.87 -7.13 -2.20
CA ASP A 141 16.15 -8.48 -2.71
C ASP A 141 14.85 -9.14 -3.18
N LEU A 142 14.78 -9.44 -4.48
CA LEU A 142 13.61 -10.04 -5.12
C LEU A 142 13.37 -11.50 -4.69
N ARG A 143 14.41 -12.25 -4.32
CA ARG A 143 14.26 -13.61 -3.82
C ARG A 143 13.59 -13.61 -2.45
N SER A 144 13.95 -12.66 -1.60
CA SER A 144 13.25 -12.42 -0.32
C SER A 144 11.78 -12.08 -0.55
N VAL A 145 11.48 -11.14 -1.47
CA VAL A 145 10.11 -10.77 -1.86
C VAL A 145 9.32 -11.97 -2.40
N ALA A 146 9.99 -12.89 -3.10
CA ALA A 146 9.40 -14.11 -3.64
C ALA A 146 9.24 -15.24 -2.60
N GLY A 147 9.65 -15.02 -1.34
CA GLY A 147 9.66 -16.04 -0.30
C GLY A 147 10.66 -17.17 -0.59
N GLY A 148 11.87 -16.84 -1.04
CA GLY A 148 12.96 -17.74 -1.39
C GLY A 148 12.82 -18.42 -2.77
N ARG A 149 11.79 -18.08 -3.55
CA ARG A 149 11.59 -18.65 -4.89
C ARG A 149 12.45 -17.94 -5.93
N SER A 150 12.69 -18.63 -7.06
CA SER A 150 13.40 -18.07 -8.23
C SER A 150 12.51 -17.24 -9.16
N SER A 151 11.26 -17.01 -8.79
CA SER A 151 10.30 -16.27 -9.61
C SER A 151 9.32 -15.43 -8.77
N LEU A 152 8.90 -14.30 -9.32
CA LEU A 152 7.89 -13.39 -8.77
C LEU A 152 6.53 -13.63 -9.40
N ARG A 153 5.49 -13.49 -8.59
CA ARG A 153 4.11 -13.46 -9.07
C ARG A 153 3.68 -12.05 -9.43
N LEU A 154 2.73 -11.94 -10.37
CA LEU A 154 2.19 -10.67 -10.87
C LEU A 154 1.77 -9.71 -9.74
N LYS A 155 1.12 -10.21 -8.67
CA LYS A 155 0.78 -9.36 -7.51
C LYS A 155 2.00 -8.60 -6.97
N LYS A 156 3.13 -9.28 -6.77
CA LYS A 156 4.37 -8.67 -6.26
C LYS A 156 4.99 -7.70 -7.27
N LEU A 157 4.98 -8.07 -8.54
CA LEU A 157 5.46 -7.19 -9.61
C LEU A 157 4.66 -5.89 -9.67
N MET A 158 3.34 -5.95 -9.54
CA MET A 158 2.48 -4.76 -9.56
C MET A 158 2.69 -3.87 -8.33
N ILE A 159 2.89 -4.45 -7.13
CA ILE A 159 3.23 -3.66 -5.94
C ILE A 159 4.56 -2.91 -6.17
N LEU A 160 5.60 -3.62 -6.63
CA LEU A 160 6.91 -3.03 -6.92
C LEU A 160 6.81 -1.95 -8.01
N ASP A 161 6.02 -2.19 -9.05
CA ASP A 161 5.83 -1.25 -10.17
C ASP A 161 5.12 0.04 -9.72
N ILE A 162 4.06 -0.08 -8.94
CA ILE A 162 3.36 1.09 -8.37
C ILE A 162 4.32 1.90 -7.50
N ILE A 163 5.11 1.26 -6.65
CA ILE A 163 6.06 1.96 -5.78
C ILE A 163 7.14 2.63 -6.62
N ALA A 164 7.77 1.92 -7.57
CA ALA A 164 8.84 2.44 -8.40
C ALA A 164 8.43 3.67 -9.22
N ASN A 165 7.18 3.73 -9.67
CA ASN A 165 6.69 4.82 -10.51
C ASN A 165 6.06 5.99 -9.75
N ASN A 166 5.74 5.83 -8.47
CA ASN A 166 4.99 6.84 -7.72
C ASN A 166 5.69 7.34 -6.45
N ALA A 167 6.55 6.55 -5.81
CA ALA A 167 7.32 7.00 -4.65
C ALA A 167 8.17 8.24 -4.98
N GLY A 168 8.19 9.23 -4.08
CA GLY A 168 8.84 10.53 -4.31
C GLY A 168 8.02 11.52 -5.15
N ILE A 169 6.94 11.08 -5.82
CA ILE A 169 6.03 11.95 -6.58
C ILE A 169 4.76 12.22 -5.77
N ARG A 170 4.25 11.19 -5.11
CA ARG A 170 3.09 11.24 -4.24
C ARG A 170 3.25 10.22 -3.11
N PRO A 171 2.59 10.43 -1.95
CA PRO A 171 2.69 9.50 -0.83
C PRO A 171 2.19 8.11 -1.22
N VAL A 172 2.93 7.07 -0.81
CA VAL A 172 2.54 5.67 -0.92
C VAL A 172 2.37 5.12 0.48
N CYS A 173 1.24 4.52 0.76
CA CYS A 173 0.93 4.02 2.09
C CYS A 173 0.16 2.69 2.07
N TRP A 174 0.13 2.04 3.20
CA TRP A 174 -0.62 0.80 3.45
C TRP A 174 -1.51 0.99 4.66
N ILE A 175 -2.69 0.40 4.64
CA ILE A 175 -3.45 0.25 5.87
C ILE A 175 -2.61 -0.55 6.88
N ALA A 176 -2.61 -0.15 8.15
CA ALA A 176 -1.74 -0.72 9.17
C ALA A 176 -1.98 -2.22 9.44
N ALA A 177 -3.16 -2.73 9.05
CA ALA A 177 -3.51 -4.14 9.17
C ALA A 177 -2.80 -5.06 8.15
N LEU A 178 -2.15 -4.51 7.11
CA LEU A 178 -1.39 -5.28 6.12
C LEU A 178 -0.05 -5.74 6.69
N GLY A 179 0.27 -7.01 6.45
CA GLY A 179 1.53 -7.63 6.85
C GLY A 179 2.74 -7.13 6.05
N ASP A 180 3.93 -7.51 6.48
CA ASP A 180 5.17 -7.08 5.81
C ASP A 180 5.34 -7.69 4.41
N ASP A 181 4.78 -8.88 4.18
CA ASP A 181 4.74 -9.49 2.85
C ASP A 181 4.05 -8.61 1.81
N ASP A 182 3.00 -7.87 2.20
CA ASP A 182 2.27 -6.95 1.32
C ASP A 182 3.04 -5.64 1.03
N LYS A 183 4.17 -5.41 1.68
CA LYS A 183 5.06 -4.27 1.44
C LYS A 183 6.23 -4.60 0.49
N ALA A 184 6.27 -5.84 -0.03
CA ALA A 184 7.22 -6.30 -1.04
C ALA A 184 8.69 -5.95 -0.74
N GLY A 185 9.13 -6.23 0.50
CA GLY A 185 10.51 -6.00 0.95
C GLY A 185 10.80 -4.59 1.47
N LEU A 186 9.81 -3.68 1.44
CA LEU A 186 9.98 -2.29 1.87
C LEU A 186 9.41 -2.01 3.27
N ALA A 187 9.08 -3.01 4.06
CA ALA A 187 8.48 -2.85 5.39
C ALA A 187 9.35 -2.00 6.34
N ALA A 188 10.67 -2.22 6.33
CA ALA A 188 11.63 -1.48 7.16
C ALA A 188 11.73 0.02 6.79
N TYR A 189 11.27 0.40 5.61
CA TYR A 189 11.27 1.78 5.11
C TYR A 189 9.90 2.44 5.21
N THR A 190 9.08 1.97 6.14
CA THR A 190 7.77 2.54 6.41
C THR A 190 7.66 2.96 7.86
N HIS A 191 7.06 4.10 8.12
CA HIS A 191 6.73 4.57 9.45
C HIS A 191 5.21 4.60 9.65
N ARG A 192 4.77 4.60 10.90
CA ARG A 192 3.36 4.62 11.25
C ARG A 192 2.86 6.06 11.38
N GLU A 193 1.69 6.33 10.80
CA GLU A 193 0.90 7.52 11.07
C GLU A 193 -0.57 7.11 11.22
N GLY A 194 -1.08 7.12 12.45
CA GLY A 194 -2.43 6.64 12.77
C GLY A 194 -2.65 5.17 12.37
N LEU A 195 -3.73 4.91 11.65
CA LEU A 195 -4.09 3.57 11.15
C LEU A 195 -3.42 3.20 9.82
N SER A 196 -2.36 3.90 9.44
CA SER A 196 -1.63 3.68 8.19
C SER A 196 -0.12 3.57 8.42
N ARG A 197 0.57 2.94 7.48
CA ARG A 197 2.03 2.96 7.35
C ARG A 197 2.39 3.69 6.07
N ILE A 198 3.23 4.70 6.17
CA ILE A 198 3.63 5.54 5.04
C ILE A 198 5.04 5.17 4.62
N LEU A 199 5.28 5.05 3.30
CA LEU A 199 6.59 4.83 2.74
C LEU A 199 7.46 6.07 2.94
N GLY A 200 8.54 5.91 3.66
CA GLY A 200 9.49 6.97 3.98
C GLY A 200 10.21 6.67 5.29
N ILE A 201 11.36 7.28 5.45
CA ILE A 201 12.17 7.16 6.66
C ILE A 201 11.84 8.32 7.59
N THR A 202 11.52 7.99 8.82
CA THR A 202 11.40 8.93 9.93
C THR A 202 11.80 8.22 11.23
N ASP A 203 12.25 8.94 12.20
CA ASP A 203 12.55 8.36 13.52
C ASP A 203 11.26 7.92 14.24
N GLU A 204 11.42 7.00 15.15
CA GLU A 204 10.30 6.34 15.83
C GLU A 204 9.50 7.30 16.72
N TYR A 205 10.19 8.22 17.39
CA TYR A 205 9.55 9.24 18.23
C TYR A 205 8.68 10.20 17.40
N THR A 206 9.20 10.70 16.29
CA THR A 206 8.43 11.56 15.37
C THR A 206 7.19 10.83 14.83
N SER A 207 7.34 9.56 14.48
CA SER A 207 6.22 8.69 14.06
C SER A 207 5.18 8.53 15.17
N ALA A 208 5.60 8.24 16.40
CA ALA A 208 4.72 8.11 17.56
C ALA A 208 4.03 9.43 17.91
N SER A 209 4.76 10.55 17.89
CA SER A 209 4.21 11.88 18.16
C SER A 209 3.15 12.28 17.14
N ARG A 210 3.39 12.08 15.86
CA ARG A 210 2.38 12.30 14.80
C ARG A 210 1.16 11.40 14.98
N THR A 211 1.39 10.13 15.32
CA THR A 211 0.28 9.19 15.58
C THR A 211 -0.56 9.63 16.78
N ALA A 212 0.07 10.11 17.86
CA ALA A 212 -0.64 10.65 19.02
C ALA A 212 -1.48 11.89 18.64
N ASP A 213 -0.91 12.83 17.88
CA ASP A 213 -1.66 14.00 17.37
C ASP A 213 -2.90 13.57 16.57
N ILE A 214 -2.74 12.59 15.67
CA ILE A 214 -3.84 12.05 14.87
C ILE A 214 -4.92 11.43 15.76
N ILE A 215 -4.55 10.62 16.75
CA ILE A 215 -5.49 9.97 17.66
C ILE A 215 -6.27 11.00 18.49
N ILE A 216 -5.56 12.00 19.03
CA ILE A 216 -6.15 13.00 19.92
C ILE A 216 -7.04 13.99 19.17
N ASN A 217 -6.57 14.46 18.00
CA ASN A 217 -7.17 15.62 17.35
C ASN A 217 -7.98 15.30 16.09
N ARG A 218 -7.86 14.08 15.53
CA ARG A 218 -8.48 13.74 14.24
C ARG A 218 -9.35 12.50 14.26
N PHE A 219 -9.19 11.61 15.24
CA PHE A 219 -10.03 10.42 15.33
C PHE A 219 -11.40 10.78 15.94
N ASN A 220 -12.44 10.20 15.38
CA ASN A 220 -13.74 10.15 16.05
C ASN A 220 -13.83 8.86 16.88
N ASP A 221 -14.74 8.82 17.84
CA ASP A 221 -14.95 7.72 18.78
C ASP A 221 -15.64 6.50 18.15
N CYS A 222 -15.95 6.56 16.85
CA CYS A 222 -16.67 5.53 16.10
C CYS A 222 -18.03 5.19 16.70
N GLY A 223 -18.63 6.09 17.49
CA GLY A 223 -19.90 5.87 18.20
C GLY A 223 -19.82 4.74 19.23
N VAL A 224 -18.61 4.33 19.64
CA VAL A 224 -18.42 3.22 20.60
C VAL A 224 -18.89 3.60 22.00
N SER A 225 -18.70 4.86 22.40
CA SER A 225 -19.11 5.38 23.70
C SER A 225 -20.61 5.34 23.92
N SER A 226 -21.41 5.43 22.85
CA SER A 226 -22.88 5.40 22.88
C SER A 226 -23.48 4.09 22.40
N ALA A 227 -22.69 3.11 22.01
CA ALA A 227 -23.18 1.87 21.45
C ALA A 227 -23.68 0.89 22.51
N HIS A 228 -24.94 0.48 22.44
CA HIS A 228 -25.50 -0.61 23.27
C HIS A 228 -24.93 -1.98 22.86
N TYR A 229 -24.53 -2.14 21.59
CA TYR A 229 -23.98 -3.36 21.06
C TYR A 229 -22.98 -3.06 19.93
N VAL A 230 -21.86 -3.76 19.96
CA VAL A 230 -20.84 -3.74 18.90
C VAL A 230 -20.69 -5.16 18.39
N ASP A 231 -20.90 -5.39 17.10
CA ASP A 231 -20.75 -6.68 16.45
C ASP A 231 -19.27 -7.16 16.42
N VAL A 232 -19.05 -8.40 16.05
CA VAL A 232 -17.71 -9.00 16.05
C VAL A 232 -16.73 -8.23 15.15
N PRO A 233 -17.06 -7.90 13.88
CA PRO A 233 -16.18 -7.10 13.02
C PRO A 233 -15.86 -5.73 13.63
N GLY A 234 -16.86 -5.03 14.16
CA GLY A 234 -16.67 -3.73 14.82
C GLY A 234 -15.75 -3.83 16.05
N ARG A 235 -15.91 -4.87 16.88
CA ARG A 235 -15.00 -5.10 18.03
C ARG A 235 -13.57 -5.35 17.59
N MET A 236 -13.36 -6.12 16.52
CA MET A 236 -12.03 -6.35 15.98
C MET A 236 -11.37 -5.03 15.53
N GLN A 237 -12.11 -4.19 14.83
CA GLN A 237 -11.63 -2.89 14.37
C GLN A 237 -11.33 -1.93 15.54
N VAL A 238 -12.19 -1.88 16.55
CA VAL A 238 -11.95 -1.07 17.76
C VAL A 238 -10.70 -1.55 18.52
N ASN A 239 -10.46 -2.86 18.57
CA ASN A 239 -9.25 -3.39 19.18
C ASN A 239 -7.97 -2.95 18.44
N VAL A 240 -8.02 -2.80 17.11
CA VAL A 240 -6.87 -2.23 16.35
C VAL A 240 -6.56 -0.81 16.85
N ILE A 241 -7.57 0.02 17.09
CA ILE A 241 -7.37 1.38 17.63
C ILE A 241 -6.79 1.32 19.05
N ARG A 242 -7.30 0.44 19.92
CA ARG A 242 -6.76 0.27 21.28
C ARG A 242 -5.29 -0.14 21.28
N HIS A 243 -4.91 -1.10 20.42
CA HIS A 243 -3.51 -1.49 20.26
C HIS A 243 -2.65 -0.35 19.73
N LEU A 244 -3.17 0.43 18.80
CA LEU A 244 -2.48 1.62 18.30
C LEU A 244 -2.22 2.61 19.44
N MET A 245 -3.23 2.94 20.23
CA MET A 245 -3.11 3.86 21.38
C MET A 245 -2.04 3.36 22.38
N ALA A 246 -2.12 2.10 22.77
CA ALA A 246 -1.19 1.52 23.74
C ALA A 246 0.25 1.52 23.21
N SER A 247 0.48 1.07 21.97
CA SER A 247 1.81 1.06 21.37
C SER A 247 2.39 2.49 21.20
N THR A 248 1.55 3.44 20.82
CA THR A 248 1.97 4.84 20.69
C THR A 248 2.40 5.43 22.02
N ALA A 249 1.62 5.18 23.10
CA ALA A 249 1.95 5.64 24.44
C ALA A 249 3.30 5.05 24.93
N LEU A 250 3.54 3.74 24.71
CA LEU A 250 4.80 3.10 25.07
C LEU A 250 5.99 3.74 24.36
N HIS A 251 5.93 3.96 23.05
CA HIS A 251 7.01 4.59 22.30
C HIS A 251 7.29 6.06 22.72
N LEU A 252 6.30 6.77 23.24
CA LEU A 252 6.51 8.11 23.75
C LEU A 252 7.16 8.10 25.14
N LEU A 253 6.85 7.11 25.98
CA LEU A 253 7.40 6.96 27.34
C LEU A 253 8.86 6.48 27.33
N ASP A 254 9.26 5.64 26.38
CA ASP A 254 10.62 5.07 26.30
C ASP A 254 11.71 6.13 26.10
N ARG A 255 11.37 7.36 25.75
CA ARG A 255 12.32 8.47 25.61
C ARG A 255 12.61 9.21 26.92
N ASP A 256 11.72 9.10 27.91
CA ASP A 256 11.83 9.80 29.19
C ASP A 256 12.55 8.94 30.29
N SER A 257 12.99 7.74 29.91
CA SER A 257 13.75 6.80 30.75
C SER A 257 15.21 6.68 30.29
#